data_0fd7ce533b62b0273e89ec6540a534c6
#
_entry.id   0fd7ce533b62b0273e89ec6540a534c6
#
_cell.length_a   1.000
_cell.length_b   1.000
_cell.length_c   1.000
_cell.angle_alpha   90.00
_cell.angle_beta   90.00
_cell.angle_gamma   90.00
#
_symmetry.space_group_name_H-M   'P 1'
#
loop_
_entity.id
_entity.type
_entity.pdbx_description
1 polymer ?
#
loop_
_entity_poly.entity_id
_entity_poly.type
_entity_poly.pdbx_seq_one_letter_code
_entity_poly.pdbx_strand_id
1 'polypeptide(L)'
;PDFGHVLIMDEKSFIIQPNPDAPGLSVSVDGVDATGAAVNLPVVTEKPVTLFLNKQEIVTSMTLGDWVAELAVGYFLNQNMLALDDEIIGIDHDEELGVVIVRTAHETNFEAKMKRKIRTSGCAEGTAYGDMMERFDDIKLDLSVKFHASWLVSLSKAINTAPSLYLSAGAIHGCVLCHQHRPLVSREDIGRHNAVDKIAGWMFLNKTPPQDKIFYTTGRLTTEMVIKTVQMQIPVLVSRSGFTAEAVDLARRAGLTLIGRAKGKRFIALSGIDRIVFDSGDDDEFADAPSMQRARLSLIHISEPTRRIT
;
A
#
# COMPACT_ATOMS: atom_id res chain seq x y z
N PRO A 1 2.67 29.25 28.36
CA PRO A 1 2.39 28.25 27.34
C PRO A 1 3.68 27.55 26.98
N ASP A 2 3.77 26.34 27.46
CA ASP A 2 4.96 25.53 27.50
C ASP A 2 4.90 24.54 26.31
N PHE A 3 5.65 24.80 25.25
CA PHE A 3 5.82 23.91 24.13
C PHE A 3 7.19 23.21 24.26
N GLY A 4 7.27 22.24 25.13
CA GLY A 4 8.55 21.59 25.42
C GLY A 4 8.45 20.14 25.84
N HIS A 5 7.70 19.29 25.11
CA HIS A 5 7.95 17.87 25.13
C HIS A 5 8.46 17.43 23.76
N VAL A 6 9.77 17.55 23.59
CA VAL A 6 10.49 16.74 22.60
C VAL A 6 10.37 15.29 23.09
N LEU A 7 9.42 14.55 22.54
CA LEU A 7 9.38 13.11 22.65
C LEU A 7 10.69 12.58 22.06
N ILE A 8 11.59 12.13 22.93
CA ILE A 8 12.73 11.31 22.53
C ILE A 8 12.11 9.99 22.06
N MET A 9 11.77 9.93 20.78
CA MET A 9 11.24 8.71 20.15
C MET A 9 12.41 7.72 20.03
N ASP A 10 12.23 6.52 20.55
CA ASP A 10 13.13 5.40 20.27
C ASP A 10 13.35 5.30 18.75
N GLU A 11 14.62 5.32 18.32
CA GLU A 11 14.99 5.40 16.89
C GLU A 11 14.44 4.25 16.03
N LYS A 12 13.84 3.23 16.64
CA LYS A 12 13.30 2.01 16.00
C LYS A 12 11.78 2.00 15.85
N SER A 13 11.03 2.94 16.42
CA SER A 13 9.56 2.88 16.44
C SER A 13 8.91 3.57 15.26
N PHE A 14 7.75 3.05 14.81
CA PHE A 14 6.84 3.76 13.93
C PHE A 14 6.39 5.09 14.57
N ILE A 15 6.21 6.13 13.75
CA ILE A 15 5.48 7.34 14.17
C ILE A 15 4.00 6.98 14.37
N ILE A 16 3.44 6.20 13.43
CA ILE A 16 2.08 5.66 13.52
C ILE A 16 2.14 4.17 13.24
N GLN A 17 1.91 3.38 14.28
CA GLN A 17 1.91 1.93 14.22
C GLN A 17 0.56 1.39 13.76
N PRO A 18 0.53 0.17 13.17
CA PRO A 18 -0.73 -0.55 12.99
C PRO A 18 -1.39 -0.82 14.35
N ASN A 19 -2.71 -0.74 14.40
CA ASN A 19 -3.50 -1.09 15.57
C ASN A 19 -4.58 -2.12 15.21
N PRO A 20 -4.27 -3.43 15.27
CA PRO A 20 -5.23 -4.48 14.94
C PRO A 20 -6.41 -4.58 15.90
N ASP A 21 -6.26 -4.02 17.11
CA ASP A 21 -7.29 -4.09 18.17
C ASP A 21 -8.22 -2.86 18.15
N ALA A 22 -8.09 -1.98 17.15
CA ALA A 22 -8.97 -0.82 17.03
C ALA A 22 -10.43 -1.28 16.84
N PRO A 23 -11.40 -0.67 17.55
CA PRO A 23 -12.80 -1.06 17.48
C PRO A 23 -13.36 -1.00 16.05
N GLY A 24 -14.16 -2.01 15.68
CA GLY A 24 -14.87 -2.02 14.41
C GLY A 24 -14.04 -2.42 13.18
N LEU A 25 -12.76 -2.78 13.32
CA LEU A 25 -11.92 -3.26 12.22
C LEU A 25 -12.00 -4.77 12.00
N SER A 26 -12.36 -5.53 13.05
CA SER A 26 -12.59 -6.98 12.96
C SER A 26 -13.71 -7.42 13.90
N VAL A 27 -14.27 -8.58 13.61
CA VAL A 27 -15.24 -9.28 14.44
C VAL A 27 -14.78 -10.71 14.65
N SER A 28 -15.11 -11.27 15.82
CA SER A 28 -14.84 -12.68 16.13
C SER A 28 -15.88 -13.56 15.48
N VAL A 29 -15.46 -14.56 14.71
CA VAL A 29 -16.36 -15.48 13.99
C VAL A 29 -16.02 -16.91 14.38
N ASP A 30 -17.04 -17.67 14.76
CA ASP A 30 -16.93 -19.10 15.04
C ASP A 30 -16.93 -19.92 13.75
N GLY A 31 -16.09 -20.95 13.72
CA GLY A 31 -15.97 -21.87 12.60
C GLY A 31 -15.44 -23.23 13.03
N VAL A 32 -15.04 -24.03 12.06
CA VAL A 32 -14.37 -25.32 12.28
C VAL A 32 -13.12 -25.41 11.41
N ASP A 33 -12.08 -26.04 11.92
CA ASP A 33 -10.88 -26.33 11.16
C ASP A 33 -10.99 -27.61 10.32
N ALA A 34 -9.91 -27.99 9.62
CA ALA A 34 -9.87 -29.17 8.77
C ALA A 34 -10.06 -30.51 9.53
N THR A 35 -9.95 -30.50 10.87
CA THR A 35 -10.18 -31.70 11.72
C THR A 35 -11.61 -31.76 12.27
N GLY A 36 -12.43 -30.72 12.02
CA GLY A 36 -13.75 -30.53 12.61
C GLY A 36 -13.74 -29.93 14.02
N ALA A 37 -12.58 -29.48 14.51
CA ALA A 37 -12.49 -28.81 15.80
C ALA A 37 -13.01 -27.36 15.70
N ALA A 38 -13.73 -26.92 16.74
CA ALA A 38 -14.23 -25.56 16.81
C ALA A 38 -13.06 -24.55 16.90
N VAL A 39 -13.16 -23.49 16.10
CA VAL A 39 -12.21 -22.37 16.11
C VAL A 39 -12.98 -21.05 16.19
N ASN A 40 -12.37 -20.05 16.80
CA ASN A 40 -12.86 -18.68 16.80
C ASN A 40 -11.75 -17.78 16.26
N LEU A 41 -12.02 -17.04 15.19
CA LEU A 41 -11.02 -16.26 14.45
C LEU A 41 -11.44 -14.80 14.31
N PRO A 42 -10.49 -13.84 14.39
CA PRO A 42 -10.75 -12.46 13.99
C PRO A 42 -10.90 -12.40 12.47
N VAL A 43 -11.99 -11.82 12.01
CA VAL A 43 -12.31 -11.59 10.60
C VAL A 43 -12.47 -10.09 10.39
N VAL A 44 -11.78 -9.52 9.40
CA VAL A 44 -11.84 -8.08 9.09
C VAL A 44 -13.22 -7.68 8.61
N THR A 45 -13.63 -6.46 8.96
CA THR A 45 -14.88 -5.87 8.50
C THR A 45 -14.68 -5.15 7.17
N GLU A 46 -15.73 -5.09 6.36
CA GLU A 46 -15.81 -4.29 5.15
C GLU A 46 -16.91 -3.25 5.29
N LYS A 47 -16.59 -1.99 4.97
CA LYS A 47 -17.55 -0.89 4.99
C LYS A 47 -17.53 -0.16 3.65
N PRO A 48 -18.69 0.11 3.03
CA PRO A 48 -18.75 1.00 1.89
C PRO A 48 -18.53 2.43 2.36
N VAL A 49 -17.62 3.15 1.72
CA VAL A 49 -17.39 4.58 1.96
C VAL A 49 -17.45 5.31 0.62
N THR A 50 -18.36 6.28 0.53
CA THR A 50 -18.56 7.09 -0.66
C THR A 50 -17.74 8.37 -0.54
N LEU A 51 -16.87 8.61 -1.52
CA LEU A 51 -15.97 9.73 -1.57
C LEU A 51 -16.55 10.84 -2.46
N PHE A 52 -16.69 12.03 -1.89
CA PHE A 52 -17.12 13.24 -2.59
C PHE A 52 -15.97 14.23 -2.70
N LEU A 53 -15.81 14.83 -3.87
CA LEU A 53 -14.96 15.99 -4.08
C LEU A 53 -15.88 17.21 -4.31
N ASN A 54 -15.86 18.14 -3.39
CA ASN A 54 -16.80 19.27 -3.34
C ASN A 54 -18.26 18.78 -3.29
N LYS A 55 -19.04 19.01 -4.33
CA LYS A 55 -20.45 18.60 -4.44
C LYS A 55 -20.66 17.31 -5.24
N GLN A 56 -19.59 16.76 -5.80
CA GLN A 56 -19.66 15.65 -6.73
C GLN A 56 -19.31 14.33 -6.06
N GLU A 57 -20.20 13.37 -6.17
CA GLU A 57 -19.89 11.96 -5.86
C GLU A 57 -18.91 11.41 -6.88
N ILE A 58 -17.82 10.80 -6.37
CA ILE A 58 -16.75 10.25 -7.21
C ILE A 58 -16.80 8.73 -7.27
N VAL A 59 -16.78 8.09 -6.10
CA VAL A 59 -16.71 6.63 -6.02
C VAL A 59 -17.14 6.15 -4.64
N THR A 60 -17.74 4.96 -4.58
CA THR A 60 -17.91 4.20 -3.34
C THR A 60 -16.84 3.10 -3.31
N SER A 61 -16.02 3.10 -2.27
CA SER A 61 -14.95 2.13 -2.06
C SER A 61 -15.27 1.21 -0.89
N MET A 62 -15.07 -0.11 -1.07
CA MET A 62 -15.07 -1.06 0.04
C MET A 62 -13.74 -0.93 0.78
N THR A 63 -13.78 -0.62 2.06
CA THR A 63 -12.60 -0.31 2.89
C THR A 63 -12.80 -0.83 4.32
N LEU A 64 -11.77 -0.82 5.14
CA LEU A 64 -11.89 -1.04 6.59
C LEU A 64 -12.74 0.02 7.29
N GLY A 65 -12.88 1.21 6.69
CA GLY A 65 -13.59 2.34 7.26
C GLY A 65 -12.79 3.15 8.28
N ASP A 66 -11.50 2.89 8.44
CA ASP A 66 -10.58 3.74 9.19
C ASP A 66 -9.81 4.69 8.25
N TRP A 67 -9.30 5.79 8.79
CA TRP A 67 -8.49 6.78 8.06
C TRP A 67 -9.13 7.26 6.75
N VAL A 68 -10.45 7.39 6.75
CA VAL A 68 -11.24 7.67 5.53
C VAL A 68 -10.94 9.06 4.93
N ALA A 69 -10.55 10.05 5.75
CA ALA A 69 -10.09 11.34 5.27
C ALA A 69 -8.80 11.21 4.44
N GLU A 70 -7.86 10.42 4.92
CA GLU A 70 -6.62 10.13 4.20
C GLU A 70 -6.91 9.33 2.92
N LEU A 71 -7.80 8.34 2.99
CA LEU A 71 -8.25 7.57 1.83
C LEU A 71 -8.81 8.49 0.74
N ALA A 72 -9.71 9.40 1.09
CA ALA A 72 -10.36 10.29 0.13
C ALA A 72 -9.34 11.24 -0.53
N VAL A 73 -8.53 11.92 0.28
CA VAL A 73 -7.52 12.87 -0.23
C VAL A 73 -6.51 12.14 -1.12
N GLY A 74 -5.99 11.00 -0.67
CA GLY A 74 -5.02 10.23 -1.44
C GLY A 74 -5.59 9.62 -2.71
N TYR A 75 -6.84 9.17 -2.69
CA TYR A 75 -7.55 8.73 -3.89
C TYR A 75 -7.61 9.86 -4.93
N PHE A 76 -8.04 11.06 -4.53
CA PHE A 76 -8.15 12.18 -5.46
C PHE A 76 -6.80 12.63 -6.01
N LEU A 77 -5.74 12.63 -5.19
CA LEU A 77 -4.37 12.90 -5.65
C LEU A 77 -3.91 11.88 -6.68
N ASN A 78 -4.05 10.58 -6.37
CA ASN A 78 -3.61 9.49 -7.23
C ASN A 78 -4.48 9.32 -8.49
N GLN A 79 -5.66 9.93 -8.54
CA GLN A 79 -6.50 10.01 -9.73
C GLN A 79 -6.33 11.34 -10.50
N ASN A 80 -5.37 12.18 -10.12
CA ASN A 80 -5.15 13.52 -10.69
C ASN A 80 -6.41 14.44 -10.60
N MET A 81 -7.25 14.22 -9.61
CA MET A 81 -8.42 15.07 -9.32
C MET A 81 -8.08 16.21 -8.38
N LEU A 82 -6.99 16.05 -7.60
CA LEU A 82 -6.34 17.09 -6.80
C LEU A 82 -4.91 17.27 -7.27
N ALA A 83 -4.42 18.49 -7.25
CA ALA A 83 -3.03 18.85 -7.41
C ALA A 83 -2.34 18.97 -6.05
N LEU A 84 -0.99 18.88 -6.03
CA LEU A 84 -0.22 18.99 -4.78
C LEU A 84 -0.27 20.40 -4.15
N ASP A 85 -0.63 21.41 -4.92
CA ASP A 85 -0.78 22.80 -4.52
C ASP A 85 -2.24 23.21 -4.26
N ASP A 86 -3.21 22.31 -4.43
CA ASP A 86 -4.59 22.56 -4.09
C ASP A 86 -4.77 22.76 -2.58
N GLU A 87 -5.54 23.77 -2.20
CA GLU A 87 -5.89 24.05 -0.81
C GLU A 87 -7.17 23.30 -0.44
N ILE A 88 -7.06 22.37 0.53
CA ILE A 88 -8.21 21.74 1.15
C ILE A 88 -8.71 22.63 2.26
N ILE A 89 -9.95 23.13 2.14
CA ILE A 89 -10.61 24.01 3.12
C ILE A 89 -11.46 23.25 4.13
N GLY A 90 -11.73 21.96 3.91
CA GLY A 90 -12.48 21.12 4.84
C GLY A 90 -12.55 19.67 4.40
N ILE A 91 -12.64 18.78 5.37
CA ILE A 91 -12.93 17.35 5.18
C ILE A 91 -14.01 16.99 6.18
N ASP A 92 -15.20 16.63 5.68
CA ASP A 92 -16.32 16.19 6.50
C ASP A 92 -16.48 14.67 6.36
N HIS A 93 -16.69 13.99 7.46
CA HIS A 93 -16.96 12.57 7.50
C HIS A 93 -18.26 12.31 8.26
N ASP A 94 -19.20 11.67 7.61
CA ASP A 94 -20.42 11.14 8.21
C ASP A 94 -20.30 9.61 8.28
N GLU A 95 -20.05 9.10 9.49
CA GLU A 95 -19.83 7.66 9.70
C GLU A 95 -21.12 6.86 9.52
N GLU A 96 -22.29 7.40 9.86
CA GLU A 96 -23.58 6.73 9.74
C GLU A 96 -23.97 6.54 8.27
N LEU A 97 -23.73 7.56 7.45
CA LEU A 97 -23.99 7.53 6.02
C LEU A 97 -22.85 6.86 5.22
N GLY A 98 -21.68 6.67 5.82
CA GLY A 98 -20.48 6.18 5.14
C GLY A 98 -20.01 7.13 4.05
N VAL A 99 -19.99 8.44 4.32
CA VAL A 99 -19.68 9.49 3.32
C VAL A 99 -18.51 10.32 3.80
N VAL A 100 -17.55 10.60 2.90
CA VAL A 100 -16.47 11.56 3.11
C VAL A 100 -16.49 12.61 2.02
N ILE A 101 -16.49 13.89 2.42
CA ILE A 101 -16.52 15.05 1.51
C ILE A 101 -15.22 15.83 1.70
N VAL A 102 -14.41 15.91 0.65
CA VAL A 102 -13.23 16.78 0.61
C VAL A 102 -13.62 18.07 -0.12
N ARG A 103 -13.40 19.21 0.52
CA ARG A 103 -13.68 20.53 -0.04
C ARG A 103 -12.39 21.26 -0.37
N THR A 104 -12.31 21.81 -1.57
CA THR A 104 -11.17 22.61 -2.05
C THR A 104 -11.58 24.08 -2.19
N ALA A 105 -10.60 24.98 -2.11
CA ALA A 105 -10.81 26.43 -2.27
C ALA A 105 -11.30 26.78 -3.68
N HIS A 106 -10.96 25.97 -4.68
CA HIS A 106 -11.36 26.13 -6.08
C HIS A 106 -12.10 24.90 -6.59
N GLU A 107 -13.02 25.08 -7.54
CA GLU A 107 -13.64 23.95 -8.24
C GLU A 107 -12.59 23.22 -9.09
N THR A 108 -12.56 21.90 -9.00
CA THR A 108 -11.64 21.06 -9.74
C THR A 108 -12.25 20.62 -11.08
N ASN A 109 -11.45 20.50 -12.14
CA ASN A 109 -11.91 20.14 -13.49
C ASN A 109 -12.16 18.63 -13.69
N PHE A 110 -12.51 17.90 -12.64
CA PHE A 110 -12.61 16.45 -12.72
C PHE A 110 -13.82 15.93 -13.51
N GLU A 111 -14.89 16.71 -13.72
CA GLU A 111 -16.04 16.31 -14.56
C GLU A 111 -15.62 15.93 -16.00
N ALA A 112 -14.63 16.64 -16.56
CA ALA A 112 -14.07 16.30 -17.85
C ALA A 112 -13.28 14.98 -17.82
N LYS A 113 -12.67 14.64 -16.68
CA LYS A 113 -11.85 13.43 -16.47
C LYS A 113 -12.69 12.17 -16.27
N MET A 114 -13.86 12.28 -15.63
CA MET A 114 -14.75 11.14 -15.40
C MET A 114 -15.31 10.52 -16.70
N LYS A 115 -15.24 11.19 -17.84
CA LYS A 115 -15.75 10.68 -19.11
C LYS A 115 -14.88 9.58 -19.75
N ARG A 116 -13.66 9.35 -19.26
CA ARG A 116 -12.68 8.42 -19.82
C ARG A 116 -12.47 7.19 -18.93
N LYS A 117 -13.54 6.48 -18.57
CA LYS A 117 -13.43 5.27 -17.74
C LYS A 117 -12.77 4.12 -18.50
N ILE A 118 -11.61 3.64 -18.05
CA ILE A 118 -11.00 2.38 -18.45
C ILE A 118 -11.11 1.41 -17.28
N ARG A 119 -11.61 0.20 -17.52
CA ARG A 119 -11.70 -0.85 -16.50
C ARG A 119 -10.31 -1.41 -16.23
N THR A 120 -9.90 -1.42 -14.96
CA THR A 120 -8.66 -2.04 -14.52
C THR A 120 -8.87 -3.48 -14.07
N SER A 121 -7.83 -4.30 -14.12
CA SER A 121 -7.84 -5.70 -13.71
C SER A 121 -7.97 -5.84 -12.20
N GLY A 122 -9.17 -6.08 -11.72
CA GLY A 122 -9.49 -6.49 -10.35
C GLY A 122 -9.99 -5.38 -9.44
N CYS A 123 -11.19 -5.54 -8.93
CA CYS A 123 -11.86 -4.88 -7.79
C CYS A 123 -11.98 -3.35 -7.75
N ALA A 124 -11.50 -2.59 -8.71
CA ALA A 124 -11.65 -1.14 -8.73
C ALA A 124 -12.46 -0.70 -9.95
N GLU A 125 -13.77 -0.54 -9.79
CA GLU A 125 -14.55 0.28 -10.70
C GLU A 125 -14.14 1.74 -10.50
N GLY A 126 -13.66 2.38 -11.56
CA GLY A 126 -13.49 3.82 -11.58
C GLY A 126 -12.07 4.37 -11.68
N THR A 127 -11.02 3.56 -11.73
CA THR A 127 -9.65 4.05 -11.98
C THR A 127 -9.52 4.42 -13.46
N ALA A 128 -9.46 5.70 -13.79
CA ALA A 128 -9.20 6.17 -15.14
C ALA A 128 -7.70 6.05 -15.44
N TYR A 129 -7.27 4.88 -15.95
CA TYR A 129 -5.86 4.63 -16.28
C TYR A 129 -5.27 5.74 -17.19
N GLY A 130 -6.05 6.26 -18.12
CA GLY A 130 -5.64 7.37 -18.99
C GLY A 130 -5.30 8.64 -18.21
N ASP A 131 -6.11 9.00 -17.22
CA ASP A 131 -5.91 10.20 -16.41
C ASP A 131 -4.72 10.04 -15.44
N MET A 132 -4.50 8.83 -14.92
CA MET A 132 -3.33 8.53 -14.11
C MET A 132 -2.03 8.64 -14.92
N MET A 133 -2.05 8.27 -16.20
CA MET A 133 -0.89 8.33 -17.09
C MET A 133 -0.58 9.74 -17.61
N GLU A 134 -1.55 10.66 -17.63
CA GLU A 134 -1.37 12.02 -18.15
C GLU A 134 -0.16 12.74 -17.54
N ARG A 135 0.03 12.61 -16.22
CA ARG A 135 1.13 13.25 -15.48
C ARG A 135 2.33 12.35 -15.25
N PHE A 136 2.23 11.07 -15.60
CA PHE A 136 3.27 10.09 -15.26
C PHE A 136 4.62 10.44 -15.87
N ASP A 137 4.66 10.86 -17.13
CA ASP A 137 5.89 11.19 -17.85
C ASP A 137 6.47 12.55 -17.44
N ASP A 138 5.66 13.43 -16.86
CA ASP A 138 6.08 14.75 -16.40
C ASP A 138 6.75 14.71 -15.02
N ILE A 139 6.44 13.68 -14.22
CA ILE A 139 6.99 13.53 -12.88
C ILE A 139 8.44 13.08 -12.95
N LYS A 140 9.32 13.84 -12.31
CA LYS A 140 10.74 13.50 -12.18
C LYS A 140 11.04 13.07 -10.76
N LEU A 141 11.43 11.81 -10.60
CA LEU A 141 11.89 11.28 -9.32
C LEU A 141 13.32 11.75 -9.04
N ASP A 142 13.67 11.90 -7.77
CA ASP A 142 15.04 12.19 -7.38
C ASP A 142 15.92 10.94 -7.56
N LEU A 143 16.73 10.94 -8.62
CA LEU A 143 17.62 9.83 -8.95
C LEU A 143 18.91 9.83 -8.13
N SER A 144 19.17 10.85 -7.31
CA SER A 144 20.34 10.92 -6.44
C SER A 144 20.20 10.03 -5.20
N VAL A 145 18.96 9.66 -4.84
CA VAL A 145 18.66 8.87 -3.65
C VAL A 145 19.25 7.48 -3.76
N LYS A 146 20.05 7.10 -2.77
CA LYS A 146 20.60 5.76 -2.64
C LYS A 146 19.74 4.93 -1.68
N PHE A 147 19.56 3.66 -2.01
CA PHE A 147 18.89 2.67 -1.17
C PHE A 147 19.93 1.68 -0.66
N HIS A 148 20.07 1.56 0.65
CA HIS A 148 20.98 0.61 1.28
C HIS A 148 20.28 -0.74 1.50
N ALA A 149 20.89 -1.83 1.05
CA ALA A 149 20.34 -3.17 1.22
C ALA A 149 20.15 -3.55 2.70
N SER A 150 21.04 -3.06 3.58
CA SER A 150 20.93 -3.20 5.03
C SER A 150 19.64 -2.60 5.61
N TRP A 151 19.13 -1.51 5.02
CA TRP A 151 17.86 -0.91 5.47
C TRP A 151 16.69 -1.87 5.30
N LEU A 152 16.67 -2.66 4.22
CA LEU A 152 15.58 -3.60 3.96
C LEU A 152 15.47 -4.67 5.05
N VAL A 153 16.60 -5.12 5.56
CA VAL A 153 16.63 -6.10 6.67
C VAL A 153 15.95 -5.50 7.91
N SER A 154 16.36 -4.30 8.28
CA SER A 154 15.79 -3.57 9.43
C SER A 154 14.30 -3.28 9.25
N LEU A 155 13.90 -2.76 8.08
CA LEU A 155 12.51 -2.47 7.74
C LEU A 155 11.66 -3.75 7.75
N SER A 156 12.14 -4.82 7.12
CA SER A 156 11.42 -6.10 7.10
C SER A 156 11.22 -6.66 8.50
N LYS A 157 12.22 -6.55 9.38
CA LYS A 157 12.09 -6.97 10.77
C LYS A 157 11.06 -6.11 11.49
N ALA A 158 11.19 -4.79 11.46
CA ALA A 158 10.29 -3.88 12.17
C ALA A 158 8.83 -4.02 11.71
N ILE A 159 8.59 -4.09 10.38
CA ILE A 159 7.24 -4.20 9.80
C ILE A 159 6.62 -5.57 10.08
N ASN A 160 7.39 -6.66 9.99
CA ASN A 160 6.86 -8.02 10.16
C ASN A 160 6.65 -8.41 11.63
N THR A 161 7.24 -7.69 12.58
CA THR A 161 7.05 -7.93 14.02
C THR A 161 6.05 -6.98 14.66
N ALA A 162 5.68 -5.89 13.96
CA ALA A 162 4.63 -5.00 14.45
C ALA A 162 3.28 -5.73 14.44
N PRO A 163 2.48 -5.64 15.51
CA PRO A 163 1.10 -6.14 15.50
C PRO A 163 0.31 -5.49 14.36
N SER A 164 -0.44 -6.28 13.60
CA SER A 164 -1.20 -5.76 12.46
C SER A 164 -2.38 -6.67 12.12
N LEU A 165 -3.41 -6.12 11.49
CA LEU A 165 -4.52 -6.90 10.94
C LEU A 165 -4.04 -7.89 9.87
N TYR A 166 -3.01 -7.55 9.11
CA TYR A 166 -2.38 -8.45 8.16
C TYR A 166 -1.87 -9.75 8.82
N LEU A 167 -1.30 -9.64 10.02
CA LEU A 167 -0.81 -10.80 10.76
C LEU A 167 -1.92 -11.56 11.50
N SER A 168 -2.91 -10.85 12.04
CA SER A 168 -3.97 -11.45 12.85
C SER A 168 -5.09 -12.08 12.02
N ALA A 169 -5.55 -11.41 10.96
CA ALA A 169 -6.71 -11.82 10.17
C ALA A 169 -6.40 -12.22 8.72
N GLY A 170 -5.27 -11.82 8.16
CA GLY A 170 -4.74 -12.31 6.88
C GLY A 170 -5.40 -11.78 5.61
N ALA A 171 -6.62 -11.29 5.64
CA ALA A 171 -7.39 -10.85 4.46
C ALA A 171 -7.24 -9.35 4.17
N ILE A 172 -6.02 -8.83 4.25
CA ILE A 172 -5.74 -7.40 4.21
C ILE A 172 -4.39 -7.10 3.57
N HIS A 173 -4.20 -5.86 3.13
CA HIS A 173 -2.93 -5.36 2.62
C HIS A 173 -2.41 -4.23 3.50
N GLY A 174 -1.11 -4.28 3.80
CA GLY A 174 -0.41 -3.21 4.51
C GLY A 174 0.48 -2.40 3.58
N CYS A 175 0.50 -1.09 3.80
CA CYS A 175 1.42 -0.14 3.19
C CYS A 175 2.13 0.66 4.28
N VAL A 176 3.44 0.86 4.13
CA VAL A 176 4.26 1.57 5.12
C VAL A 176 5.13 2.60 4.40
N LEU A 177 5.02 3.85 4.83
CA LEU A 177 5.97 4.89 4.47
C LEU A 177 7.18 4.77 5.36
N CYS A 178 8.38 4.78 4.78
CA CYS A 178 9.63 4.62 5.51
C CYS A 178 10.62 5.73 5.15
N HIS A 179 11.52 6.02 6.07
CA HIS A 179 12.68 6.86 5.81
C HIS A 179 13.94 6.09 6.24
N GLN A 180 14.81 5.80 5.27
CA GLN A 180 15.97 4.93 5.48
C GLN A 180 15.54 3.56 6.09
N HIS A 181 16.10 3.18 7.24
CA HIS A 181 15.79 1.93 7.94
C HIS A 181 14.60 2.04 8.92
N ARG A 182 13.91 3.20 8.97
CA ARG A 182 12.83 3.47 9.93
C ARG A 182 11.47 3.49 9.26
N PRO A 183 10.50 2.68 9.72
CA PRO A 183 9.11 2.85 9.35
C PRO A 183 8.55 4.12 10.01
N LEU A 184 7.78 4.90 9.24
CA LEU A 184 7.13 6.12 9.73
C LEU A 184 5.65 5.87 9.99
N VAL A 185 4.91 5.57 8.94
CA VAL A 185 3.45 5.45 8.97
C VAL A 185 3.02 4.16 8.33
N SER A 186 2.18 3.40 9.03
CA SER A 186 1.52 2.20 8.52
C SER A 186 0.05 2.45 8.28
N ARG A 187 -0.46 1.97 7.14
CA ARG A 187 -1.88 1.92 6.81
C ARG A 187 -2.24 0.56 6.25
N GLU A 188 -3.35 0.03 6.73
CA GLU A 188 -3.89 -1.24 6.28
C GLU A 188 -5.24 -1.02 5.62
N ASP A 189 -5.58 -1.84 4.63
CA ASP A 189 -6.89 -1.89 4.02
C ASP A 189 -7.12 -3.23 3.32
N ILE A 190 -8.39 -3.58 3.07
CA ILE A 190 -8.80 -4.76 2.32
C ILE A 190 -8.22 -4.69 0.89
N GLY A 191 -8.32 -3.51 0.28
CA GLY A 191 -7.76 -3.21 -1.03
C GLY A 191 -6.35 -2.63 -0.95
N ARG A 192 -5.35 -3.25 -1.65
CA ARG A 192 -4.01 -2.67 -1.72
C ARG A 192 -4.00 -1.23 -2.24
N HIS A 193 -4.94 -0.87 -3.13
CA HIS A 193 -5.07 0.48 -3.69
C HIS A 193 -5.55 1.48 -2.64
N ASN A 194 -6.49 1.09 -1.77
CA ASN A 194 -6.92 1.93 -0.66
C ASN A 194 -5.79 2.18 0.34
N ALA A 195 -5.02 1.13 0.67
CA ALA A 195 -3.88 1.27 1.58
C ALA A 195 -2.81 2.26 1.05
N VAL A 196 -2.56 2.24 -0.28
CA VAL A 196 -1.68 3.25 -0.93
C VAL A 196 -2.28 4.64 -0.82
N ASP A 197 -3.57 4.78 -1.12
CA ASP A 197 -4.25 6.07 -1.11
C ASP A 197 -4.25 6.67 0.31
N LYS A 198 -4.46 5.86 1.36
CA LYS A 198 -4.31 6.31 2.75
C LYS A 198 -2.92 6.89 3.02
N ILE A 199 -1.84 6.26 2.55
CA ILE A 199 -0.47 6.80 2.69
C ILE A 199 -0.30 8.11 1.91
N ALA A 200 -0.79 8.18 0.66
CA ALA A 200 -0.72 9.39 -0.15
C ALA A 200 -1.45 10.57 0.51
N GLY A 201 -2.67 10.33 1.02
CA GLY A 201 -3.44 11.33 1.75
C GLY A 201 -2.77 11.76 3.05
N TRP A 202 -2.21 10.82 3.81
CA TRP A 202 -1.45 11.16 5.01
C TRP A 202 -0.26 12.07 4.69
N MET A 203 0.51 11.73 3.64
CA MET A 203 1.66 12.55 3.22
C MET A 203 1.25 13.97 2.87
N PHE A 204 0.17 14.12 2.11
CA PHE A 204 -0.36 15.42 1.71
C PHE A 204 -0.81 16.25 2.92
N LEU A 205 -1.66 15.68 3.77
CA LEU A 205 -2.23 16.36 4.95
C LEU A 205 -1.14 16.76 5.96
N ASN A 206 -0.08 15.98 6.08
CA ASN A 206 1.04 16.23 6.99
C ASN A 206 2.22 16.94 6.29
N LYS A 207 2.08 17.36 5.03
CA LYS A 207 3.12 18.04 4.25
C LYS A 207 4.47 17.30 4.28
N THR A 208 4.41 15.96 4.18
CA THR A 208 5.59 15.10 4.29
C THR A 208 6.33 15.07 2.96
N PRO A 209 7.61 15.48 2.89
CA PRO A 209 8.37 15.48 1.64
C PRO A 209 8.63 14.05 1.17
N PRO A 210 8.46 13.74 -0.14
CA PRO A 210 8.56 12.37 -0.67
C PRO A 210 9.97 11.94 -1.07
N GLN A 211 10.90 12.88 -1.32
CA GLN A 211 12.11 12.66 -2.09
C GLN A 211 13.07 11.64 -1.48
N ASP A 212 13.07 11.48 -0.16
CA ASP A 212 13.93 10.59 0.61
C ASP A 212 13.18 9.40 1.22
N LYS A 213 11.96 9.15 0.74
CA LYS A 213 11.11 8.10 1.30
C LYS A 213 11.21 6.79 0.53
N ILE A 214 10.89 5.73 1.25
CA ILE A 214 10.71 4.37 0.73
C ILE A 214 9.27 4.00 0.97
N PHE A 215 8.60 3.51 -0.07
CA PHE A 215 7.26 2.98 0.04
C PHE A 215 7.29 1.45 0.08
N TYR A 216 6.88 0.88 1.20
CA TYR A 216 6.80 -0.57 1.40
C TYR A 216 5.36 -1.05 1.34
N THR A 217 5.10 -2.17 0.64
CA THR A 217 3.77 -2.77 0.55
C THR A 217 3.80 -4.29 0.65
N THR A 218 2.72 -4.90 1.14
CA THR A 218 2.50 -6.35 1.08
C THR A 218 1.88 -6.77 -0.26
N GLY A 219 1.34 -5.83 -1.03
CA GLY A 219 0.63 -6.05 -2.28
C GLY A 219 1.54 -6.37 -3.46
N ARG A 220 0.97 -6.94 -4.53
CA ARG A 220 1.65 -7.16 -5.80
C ARG A 220 2.07 -5.83 -6.43
N LEU A 221 3.23 -5.81 -7.08
CA LEU A 221 3.74 -4.68 -7.85
C LEU A 221 3.13 -4.71 -9.26
N THR A 222 2.02 -4.03 -9.42
CA THR A 222 1.29 -3.85 -10.68
C THR A 222 1.53 -2.45 -11.26
N THR A 223 1.11 -2.22 -12.51
CA THR A 223 1.19 -0.90 -13.16
C THR A 223 0.62 0.22 -12.29
N GLU A 224 -0.56 0.01 -11.69
CA GLU A 224 -1.21 1.02 -10.84
C GLU A 224 -0.39 1.33 -9.59
N MET A 225 0.23 0.31 -8.96
CA MET A 225 1.10 0.53 -7.78
C MET A 225 2.32 1.38 -8.13
N VAL A 226 2.92 1.14 -9.31
CA VAL A 226 4.03 1.94 -9.82
C VAL A 226 3.58 3.37 -10.12
N ILE A 227 2.46 3.54 -10.84
CA ILE A 227 1.93 4.87 -11.20
C ILE A 227 1.65 5.67 -9.93
N LYS A 228 0.93 5.12 -8.97
CA LYS A 228 0.63 5.80 -7.70
C LYS A 228 1.89 6.17 -6.92
N THR A 229 2.89 5.28 -6.88
CA THR A 229 4.16 5.58 -6.20
C THR A 229 4.91 6.72 -6.88
N VAL A 230 4.91 6.75 -8.22
CA VAL A 230 5.52 7.84 -9.00
C VAL A 230 4.74 9.14 -8.78
N GLN A 231 3.41 9.12 -8.76
CA GLN A 231 2.58 10.29 -8.46
C GLN A 231 2.81 10.84 -7.04
N MET A 232 3.06 9.95 -6.07
CA MET A 232 3.51 10.32 -4.73
C MET A 232 4.96 10.86 -4.71
N GLN A 233 5.68 10.84 -5.84
CA GLN A 233 7.07 11.27 -6.00
C GLN A 233 8.08 10.49 -5.14
N ILE A 234 7.73 9.27 -4.73
CA ILE A 234 8.61 8.42 -3.91
C ILE A 234 9.57 7.65 -4.82
N PRO A 235 10.90 7.73 -4.62
CA PRO A 235 11.89 7.16 -5.54
C PRO A 235 12.12 5.65 -5.37
N VAL A 236 11.62 5.03 -4.30
CA VAL A 236 11.86 3.61 -3.98
C VAL A 236 10.56 2.92 -3.60
N LEU A 237 10.22 1.85 -4.33
CA LEU A 237 9.06 0.98 -4.05
C LEU A 237 9.53 -0.44 -3.73
N VAL A 238 9.15 -0.92 -2.55
CA VAL A 238 9.50 -2.25 -2.04
C VAL A 238 8.25 -3.08 -1.81
N SER A 239 8.26 -4.37 -2.19
CA SER A 239 7.18 -5.30 -1.87
C SER A 239 7.67 -6.69 -1.47
N ARG A 240 6.91 -7.33 -0.58
CA ARG A 240 7.05 -8.77 -0.28
C ARG A 240 6.58 -9.66 -1.44
N SER A 241 5.74 -9.12 -2.31
CA SER A 241 5.11 -9.82 -3.44
C SER A 241 5.93 -9.69 -4.72
N GLY A 242 5.40 -10.26 -5.82
CA GLY A 242 6.02 -10.22 -7.14
C GLY A 242 5.57 -9.05 -8.00
N PHE A 243 6.07 -9.03 -9.24
CA PHE A 243 5.92 -7.98 -10.24
C PHE A 243 5.04 -8.43 -11.40
N THR A 244 4.44 -7.48 -12.13
CA THR A 244 4.02 -7.67 -13.52
C THR A 244 5.08 -7.09 -14.47
N ALA A 245 5.13 -7.57 -15.70
CA ALA A 245 6.11 -7.09 -16.70
C ALA A 245 5.94 -5.60 -16.98
N GLU A 246 4.68 -5.17 -17.16
CA GLU A 246 4.31 -3.78 -17.43
C GLU A 246 4.69 -2.85 -16.27
N ALA A 247 4.61 -3.33 -15.03
CA ALA A 247 5.05 -2.57 -13.87
C ALA A 247 6.56 -2.33 -13.87
N VAL A 248 7.34 -3.33 -14.30
CA VAL A 248 8.80 -3.21 -14.41
C VAL A 248 9.16 -2.20 -15.51
N ASP A 249 8.49 -2.24 -16.66
CA ASP A 249 8.74 -1.32 -17.76
C ASP A 249 8.40 0.13 -17.37
N LEU A 250 7.27 0.36 -16.71
CA LEU A 250 6.92 1.68 -16.19
C LEU A 250 7.91 2.17 -15.13
N ALA A 251 8.35 1.30 -14.22
CA ALA A 251 9.33 1.66 -13.20
C ALA A 251 10.66 2.10 -13.82
N ARG A 252 11.13 1.39 -14.86
CA ARG A 252 12.34 1.76 -15.61
C ARG A 252 12.18 3.10 -16.31
N ARG A 253 11.04 3.34 -16.95
CA ARG A 253 10.73 4.60 -17.63
C ARG A 253 10.71 5.79 -16.68
N ALA A 254 10.12 5.61 -15.49
CA ALA A 254 10.07 6.66 -14.46
C ALA A 254 11.38 6.82 -13.67
N GLY A 255 12.33 5.89 -13.80
CA GLY A 255 13.52 5.85 -12.96
C GLY A 255 13.23 5.42 -11.51
N LEU A 256 12.13 4.72 -11.25
CA LEU A 256 11.77 4.21 -9.92
C LEU A 256 12.67 3.03 -9.54
N THR A 257 13.22 3.01 -8.32
CA THR A 257 13.86 1.81 -7.78
C THR A 257 12.77 0.82 -7.37
N LEU A 258 12.69 -0.32 -8.08
CA LEU A 258 11.63 -1.31 -7.90
C LEU A 258 12.20 -2.61 -7.33
N ILE A 259 11.80 -2.94 -6.10
CA ILE A 259 12.26 -4.09 -5.33
C ILE A 259 11.06 -4.96 -4.96
N GLY A 260 11.09 -6.23 -5.33
CA GLY A 260 10.05 -7.17 -4.96
C GLY A 260 10.58 -8.45 -4.37
N ARG A 261 9.67 -9.35 -3.94
CA ARG A 261 9.96 -10.60 -3.25
C ARG A 261 10.87 -10.39 -2.03
N ALA A 262 10.73 -9.23 -1.38
CA ALA A 262 11.51 -8.86 -0.21
C ALA A 262 11.12 -9.73 1.00
N LYS A 263 12.08 -10.53 1.49
CA LYS A 263 11.90 -11.40 2.65
C LYS A 263 13.23 -11.57 3.39
N GLY A 264 13.35 -10.95 4.56
CA GLY A 264 14.60 -10.90 5.33
C GLY A 264 15.72 -10.26 4.51
N LYS A 265 16.85 -10.95 4.34
CA LYS A 265 18.00 -10.49 3.52
C LYS A 265 17.78 -10.65 2.01
N ARG A 266 16.75 -11.38 1.56
CA ARG A 266 16.52 -11.69 0.14
C ARG A 266 15.56 -10.72 -0.50
N PHE A 267 15.90 -10.24 -1.69
CA PHE A 267 15.03 -9.42 -2.54
C PHE A 267 15.45 -9.57 -4.02
N ILE A 268 14.61 -9.06 -4.91
CA ILE A 268 14.91 -8.94 -6.34
C ILE A 268 14.64 -7.50 -6.74
N ALA A 269 15.64 -6.82 -7.31
CA ALA A 269 15.50 -5.48 -7.89
C ALA A 269 15.46 -5.60 -9.41
N LEU A 270 14.46 -4.98 -10.06
CA LEU A 270 14.27 -5.02 -11.51
C LEU A 270 14.34 -3.64 -12.18
N SER A 271 14.45 -2.58 -11.38
CA SER A 271 14.65 -1.19 -11.84
C SER A 271 15.45 -0.41 -10.80
N GLY A 272 16.23 0.60 -11.23
CA GLY A 272 17.03 1.47 -10.36
C GLY A 272 18.15 0.75 -9.60
N ILE A 273 18.73 -0.29 -10.19
CA ILE A 273 19.73 -1.16 -9.54
C ILE A 273 21.01 -0.39 -9.21
N ASP A 274 21.39 0.57 -10.03
CA ASP A 274 22.55 1.45 -9.88
C ASP A 274 22.48 2.35 -8.63
N ARG A 275 21.30 2.48 -8.04
CA ARG A 275 21.08 3.24 -6.80
C ARG A 275 21.05 2.38 -5.55
N ILE A 276 21.19 1.06 -5.70
CA ILE A 276 21.24 0.15 -4.56
C ILE A 276 22.69 0.01 -4.09
N VAL A 277 22.92 0.32 -2.81
CA VAL A 277 24.19 0.09 -2.14
C VAL A 277 24.08 -1.27 -1.44
N PHE A 278 24.87 -2.23 -1.89
CA PHE A 278 24.93 -3.56 -1.31
C PHE A 278 25.90 -3.58 -0.13
N ASP A 279 25.42 -3.17 1.03
CA ASP A 279 26.18 -3.00 2.27
C ASP A 279 25.75 -4.00 3.38
N SER A 280 24.90 -4.97 3.06
CA SER A 280 24.57 -6.07 3.96
C SER A 280 25.72 -7.07 3.94
N GLY A 281 26.72 -6.85 4.78
CA GLY A 281 27.84 -7.76 4.97
C GLY A 281 27.39 -9.14 5.51
N ASP A 282 28.30 -10.11 5.46
CA ASP A 282 28.11 -11.51 5.85
C ASP A 282 27.93 -11.76 7.37
N ASP A 283 27.41 -10.81 8.11
CA ASP A 283 27.13 -11.00 9.54
C ASP A 283 25.98 -12.01 9.72
N ASP A 284 26.36 -13.24 9.98
CA ASP A 284 25.57 -14.45 10.16
C ASP A 284 24.67 -14.45 11.41
N GLU A 285 24.18 -13.33 11.91
CA GLU A 285 23.49 -13.27 13.21
C GLU A 285 21.96 -13.23 13.17
N PHE A 286 21.33 -13.51 12.00
CA PHE A 286 19.87 -13.65 11.93
C PHE A 286 19.47 -15.05 11.42
N ALA A 287 19.66 -16.05 12.30
CA ALA A 287 19.05 -17.36 12.14
C ALA A 287 17.54 -17.22 11.94
N ASP A 288 17.02 -17.96 10.97
CA ASP A 288 15.63 -18.08 10.57
C ASP A 288 14.65 -18.08 11.75
N ALA A 289 13.76 -17.09 11.80
CA ALA A 289 12.48 -17.30 12.48
C ALA A 289 11.78 -18.47 11.78
N PRO A 290 11.16 -19.43 12.53
CA PRO A 290 10.61 -20.64 11.95
C PRO A 290 9.61 -20.27 10.86
N SER A 291 9.94 -20.67 9.62
CA SER A 291 9.03 -20.61 8.50
C SER A 291 7.83 -21.47 8.83
N MET A 292 6.62 -20.91 8.93
CA MET A 292 5.40 -21.71 8.81
C MET A 292 5.58 -22.59 7.56
N GLN A 293 5.69 -23.89 7.77
CA GLN A 293 5.79 -24.87 6.72
C GLN A 293 4.59 -24.69 5.79
N ARG A 294 4.86 -24.22 4.58
CA ARG A 294 3.89 -24.34 3.49
C ARG A 294 3.67 -25.82 3.30
N ALA A 295 2.47 -26.31 3.59
CA ALA A 295 2.01 -27.60 3.13
C ALA A 295 2.32 -27.70 1.63
N ARG A 296 3.21 -28.60 1.24
CA ARG A 296 3.42 -28.97 -0.16
C ARG A 296 2.10 -29.59 -0.63
N LEU A 297 1.36 -28.85 -1.43
CA LEU A 297 0.34 -29.46 -2.28
C LEU A 297 1.11 -30.38 -3.23
N SER A 298 1.03 -31.67 -2.97
CA SER A 298 1.52 -32.69 -3.88
C SER A 298 0.69 -32.59 -5.16
N LEU A 299 1.38 -32.39 -6.27
CA LEU A 299 0.80 -32.53 -7.60
C LEU A 299 0.24 -33.95 -7.72
N ILE A 300 -1.08 -34.08 -7.64
CA ILE A 300 -1.75 -35.32 -8.00
C ILE A 300 -1.61 -35.41 -9.54
N HIS A 301 -0.83 -36.35 -9.99
CA HIS A 301 -0.80 -36.76 -11.39
C HIS A 301 -2.16 -37.37 -11.69
N ILE A 302 -3.00 -36.65 -12.40
CA ILE A 302 -4.18 -37.21 -13.06
C ILE A 302 -3.68 -37.84 -14.33
N SER A 303 -3.56 -39.18 -14.34
CA SER A 303 -3.32 -39.97 -15.55
C SER A 303 -4.59 -39.90 -16.42
N GLU A 304 -4.42 -39.43 -17.65
CA GLU A 304 -5.49 -39.49 -18.67
C GLU A 304 -6.00 -40.91 -18.88
N PRO A 305 -7.33 -41.12 -18.98
CA PRO A 305 -7.85 -42.43 -19.35
C PRO A 305 -7.62 -42.66 -20.84
N THR A 306 -6.86 -43.69 -21.16
CA THR A 306 -6.66 -44.20 -22.52
C THR A 306 -8.01 -44.67 -23.11
N ARG A 307 -8.56 -43.97 -24.05
CA ARG A 307 -9.67 -44.47 -24.89
C ARG A 307 -9.15 -45.58 -25.78
N ARG A 308 -9.57 -46.83 -25.52
CA ARG A 308 -9.52 -47.89 -26.51
C ARG A 308 -10.68 -47.70 -27.51
N ILE A 309 -10.32 -47.55 -28.76
CA ILE A 309 -11.27 -47.66 -29.90
C ILE A 309 -11.28 -49.14 -30.29
N THR A 310 -12.44 -49.75 -30.24
CA THR A 310 -12.85 -50.91 -31.05
C THR A 310 -14.15 -50.59 -31.74
#